data_a3c20cda627e6b4a290fd2344b7fd7ae
#
_entry.id   a3c20cda627e6b4a290fd2344b7fd7ae
#
_cell.length_a   1.000
_cell.length_b   1.000
_cell.length_c   1.000
_cell.angle_alpha   90.00
_cell.angle_beta   90.00
_cell.angle_gamma   90.00
#
_symmetry.space_group_name_H-M   'P 1'
#
loop_
_entity.id
_entity.type
_entity.pdbx_description
1 polymer ?
#
loop_
_entity_poly.entity_id
_entity_poly.type
_entity_poly.pdbx_seq_one_letter_code
_entity_poly.pdbx_strand_id
1 'polypeptide(L)'
;KVIEICEEKGIDYITTLPIALDGDNYVFTGEADSTERKRFAKYLAALGWSGELTADEVIEKQREEYQVDPELDPEKALALCAVRYEVDLRSARIGLNIPSYVFCKDVDVDFIGIVKERDLPGVSVDTVSVRSYETPYAAHILGRTGPIFEEEYPELRKKGYAMDDYVGKEGAEKAFEDWLRGINGKRYEEMNTSGKVTNVMFTEEPEPGGNCLLTLDIRLQEAAERALKTRIDEIRKLGEEGSSLGSADVGGGAAVVLDVNTGEVLAMASYPSFNLASYSRDFNELSKDVLRPLYNRALMGAYEPGSTFKMVTAAAALETGVIDEKTKILDKGIYTYYAPSYTPACEIYLNSRGSHGSINVVDALRVSCNYFFYEAGRLTGIERLNEFARRFGLGEKTGIELEGEAAGILAGPENRKANDGIWFPADTIQAAIGQSDNLFTPLQLANYVATLVNGGNRYKTHILKSVKSYDYSQTLFDSKAEVMGNAGLSQKTVDIIKKGMLAVSESGSAAAIFANYPIKVGSKTGTAQTGRGSANGIFVSFAPYDNPEIAVAVIVERAGKGSRIGVIARDIYDAYFRINDSLEKVTPENELIN
;
A
#
# COMPACT_ATOMS: atom_id res chain seq x y z
N LYS A 1 -15.96 38.00 -20.79
CA LYS A 1 -14.53 38.45 -20.82
C LYS A 1 -13.57 37.37 -20.35
N VAL A 2 -13.72 36.79 -19.12
CA VAL A 2 -12.84 35.70 -18.67
C VAL A 2 -12.97 34.45 -19.55
N ILE A 3 -14.20 34.05 -19.88
CA ILE A 3 -14.49 32.96 -20.82
C ILE A 3 -13.82 33.19 -22.17
N GLU A 4 -13.91 34.39 -22.72
CA GLU A 4 -13.26 34.76 -23.98
C GLU A 4 -11.73 34.60 -23.92
N ILE A 5 -11.12 34.96 -22.79
CA ILE A 5 -9.67 34.75 -22.60
C ILE A 5 -9.34 33.26 -22.57
N CYS A 6 -10.18 32.44 -21.91
CA CYS A 6 -10.00 30.99 -21.89
C CYS A 6 -10.13 30.39 -23.28
N GLU A 7 -11.15 30.79 -24.06
CA GLU A 7 -11.33 30.37 -25.45
C GLU A 7 -10.14 30.77 -26.33
N GLU A 8 -9.69 32.02 -26.24
CA GLU A 8 -8.52 32.53 -26.98
C GLU A 8 -7.21 31.78 -26.67
N LYS A 9 -7.07 31.28 -25.46
CA LYS A 9 -5.86 30.58 -24.98
C LYS A 9 -5.98 29.07 -24.95
N GLY A 10 -7.19 28.50 -25.24
CA GLY A 10 -7.44 27.07 -25.18
C GLY A 10 -7.36 26.51 -23.75
N ILE A 11 -7.77 27.30 -22.75
CA ILE A 11 -7.75 26.90 -21.34
C ILE A 11 -9.17 26.51 -20.92
N ASP A 12 -9.29 25.31 -20.37
CA ASP A 12 -10.55 24.81 -19.81
C ASP A 12 -10.90 25.53 -18.50
N TYR A 13 -12.17 25.85 -18.32
CA TYR A 13 -12.68 26.39 -17.07
C TYR A 13 -13.63 25.41 -16.37
N ILE A 14 -13.69 25.51 -15.05
CA ILE A 14 -14.39 24.55 -14.18
C ILE A 14 -15.84 24.99 -13.97
N THR A 15 -16.78 24.12 -14.31
CA THR A 15 -18.18 24.30 -13.96
C THR A 15 -18.79 22.96 -13.53
N THR A 16 -19.79 23.02 -12.62
CA THR A 16 -20.50 21.84 -12.13
C THR A 16 -21.98 21.89 -12.47
N LEU A 17 -22.39 22.77 -13.37
CA LEU A 17 -23.77 22.79 -13.87
C LEU A 17 -24.04 21.46 -14.60
N PRO A 18 -25.02 20.65 -14.14
CA PRO A 18 -25.26 19.33 -14.73
C PRO A 18 -26.17 19.41 -15.97
N ILE A 19 -25.82 20.30 -16.89
CA ILE A 19 -26.50 20.51 -18.17
C ILE A 19 -25.45 20.63 -19.27
N ALA A 20 -25.68 19.98 -20.39
CA ALA A 20 -24.87 20.06 -21.60
C ALA A 20 -25.75 20.36 -22.82
N LEU A 21 -25.10 20.78 -23.91
CA LEU A 21 -25.75 20.96 -25.20
C LEU A 21 -25.66 19.66 -26.01
N ASP A 22 -26.78 19.17 -26.53
CA ASP A 22 -26.85 18.02 -27.44
C ASP A 22 -27.62 18.46 -28.72
N GLY A 23 -26.86 18.78 -29.76
CA GLY A 23 -27.39 19.47 -30.93
C GLY A 23 -27.88 20.87 -30.56
N ASP A 24 -29.17 21.16 -30.80
CA ASP A 24 -29.79 22.44 -30.47
C ASP A 24 -30.53 22.45 -29.12
N ASN A 25 -30.54 21.31 -28.37
CA ASN A 25 -31.28 21.17 -27.13
C ASN A 25 -30.34 21.04 -25.92
N TYR A 26 -30.75 21.57 -24.77
CA TYR A 26 -30.06 21.35 -23.51
C TYR A 26 -30.55 20.05 -22.86
N VAL A 27 -29.59 19.25 -22.37
CA VAL A 27 -29.88 17.97 -21.72
C VAL A 27 -29.22 17.91 -20.36
N PHE A 28 -29.87 17.25 -19.42
CA PHE A 28 -29.24 16.97 -18.12
C PHE A 28 -28.15 15.93 -18.25
N THR A 29 -27.01 16.18 -17.60
CA THR A 29 -25.86 15.27 -17.51
C THR A 29 -25.81 14.59 -16.16
N GLY A 30 -25.07 13.45 -16.11
CA GLY A 30 -24.89 12.67 -14.91
C GLY A 30 -26.13 11.88 -14.47
N GLU A 31 -25.91 10.96 -13.52
CA GLU A 31 -27.00 10.18 -12.92
C GLU A 31 -27.83 11.05 -11.95
N ALA A 32 -29.12 10.77 -11.85
CA ALA A 32 -30.06 11.59 -11.07
C ALA A 32 -29.73 11.66 -9.56
N ASP A 33 -29.00 10.67 -9.06
CA ASP A 33 -28.56 10.56 -7.66
C ASP A 33 -27.12 11.05 -7.43
N SER A 34 -26.43 11.55 -8.45
CA SER A 34 -25.09 12.13 -8.33
C SER A 34 -25.06 13.34 -7.38
N THR A 35 -23.90 13.63 -6.84
CA THR A 35 -23.68 14.78 -5.93
C THR A 35 -24.01 16.11 -6.62
N GLU A 36 -23.62 16.25 -7.89
CA GLU A 36 -23.89 17.43 -8.72
C GLU A 36 -25.40 17.64 -8.91
N ARG A 37 -26.13 16.58 -9.25
CA ARG A 37 -27.58 16.62 -9.43
C ARG A 37 -28.31 16.93 -8.13
N LYS A 38 -27.87 16.39 -7.00
CA LYS A 38 -28.43 16.70 -5.67
C LYS A 38 -28.18 18.16 -5.27
N ARG A 39 -26.98 18.67 -5.54
CA ARG A 39 -26.64 20.10 -5.32
C ARG A 39 -27.45 21.00 -6.21
N PHE A 40 -27.63 20.64 -7.47
CA PHE A 40 -28.45 21.36 -8.43
C PHE A 40 -29.94 21.41 -8.02
N ALA A 41 -30.48 20.31 -7.50
CA ALA A 41 -31.85 20.30 -6.98
C ALA A 41 -32.03 21.26 -5.78
N LYS A 42 -31.02 21.34 -4.88
CA LYS A 42 -31.03 22.33 -3.79
C LYS A 42 -30.98 23.77 -4.30
N TYR A 43 -30.21 24.03 -5.35
CA TYR A 43 -30.14 25.32 -6.01
C TYR A 43 -31.50 25.72 -6.61
N LEU A 44 -32.15 24.83 -7.37
CA LEU A 44 -33.49 25.10 -7.92
C LEU A 44 -34.51 25.36 -6.82
N ALA A 45 -34.49 24.59 -5.75
CA ALA A 45 -35.38 24.79 -4.60
C ALA A 45 -35.15 26.14 -3.90
N ALA A 46 -33.92 26.58 -3.74
CA ALA A 46 -33.57 27.87 -3.14
C ALA A 46 -34.03 29.05 -4.00
N LEU A 47 -34.08 28.87 -5.32
CA LEU A 47 -34.64 29.86 -6.25
C LEU A 47 -36.18 29.83 -6.34
N GLY A 48 -36.81 28.85 -5.70
CA GLY A 48 -38.25 28.63 -5.80
C GLY A 48 -38.69 28.08 -7.15
N TRP A 49 -37.81 27.45 -7.90
CA TRP A 49 -38.10 26.84 -9.19
C TRP A 49 -38.56 25.39 -9.04
N SER A 50 -39.46 24.95 -9.88
CA SER A 50 -39.95 23.56 -9.84
C SER A 50 -38.86 22.58 -10.20
N GLY A 51 -38.77 21.47 -9.47
CA GLY A 51 -37.86 20.37 -9.79
C GLY A 51 -38.27 19.50 -10.99
N GLU A 52 -39.44 19.75 -11.59
CA GLU A 52 -39.94 19.05 -12.79
C GLU A 52 -39.55 19.75 -14.10
N LEU A 53 -38.75 20.83 -14.02
CA LEU A 53 -38.31 21.57 -15.20
C LEU A 53 -37.39 20.71 -16.08
N THR A 54 -37.53 20.87 -17.40
CA THR A 54 -36.56 20.37 -18.39
C THR A 54 -35.29 21.19 -18.36
N ALA A 55 -34.21 20.67 -18.95
CA ALA A 55 -32.94 21.40 -19.03
C ALA A 55 -33.06 22.69 -19.83
N ASP A 56 -33.86 22.68 -20.91
CA ASP A 56 -34.13 23.87 -21.71
C ASP A 56 -34.86 24.96 -20.90
N GLU A 57 -35.91 24.58 -20.15
CA GLU A 57 -36.63 25.52 -19.29
C GLU A 57 -35.76 26.08 -18.17
N VAL A 58 -34.81 25.30 -17.64
CA VAL A 58 -33.87 25.79 -16.64
C VAL A 58 -32.93 26.84 -17.24
N ILE A 59 -32.33 26.54 -18.40
CA ILE A 59 -31.43 27.50 -19.06
C ILE A 59 -32.18 28.78 -19.47
N GLU A 60 -33.43 28.67 -19.94
CA GLU A 60 -34.27 29.83 -20.26
C GLU A 60 -34.48 30.72 -19.02
N LYS A 61 -34.86 30.11 -17.88
CA LYS A 61 -34.99 30.82 -16.60
C LYS A 61 -33.68 31.43 -16.12
N GLN A 62 -32.57 30.73 -16.28
CA GLN A 62 -31.25 31.25 -15.93
C GLN A 62 -30.85 32.43 -16.83
N ARG A 63 -31.14 32.35 -18.13
CA ARG A 63 -30.92 33.48 -19.07
C ARG A 63 -31.70 34.72 -18.65
N GLU A 64 -32.96 34.57 -18.26
CA GLU A 64 -33.80 35.67 -17.73
C GLU A 64 -33.20 36.21 -16.41
N GLU A 65 -32.95 35.36 -15.44
CA GLU A 65 -32.42 35.73 -14.11
C GLU A 65 -31.08 36.45 -14.20
N TYR A 66 -30.19 35.96 -15.06
CA TYR A 66 -28.85 36.51 -15.23
C TYR A 66 -28.74 37.59 -16.31
N GLN A 67 -29.84 37.95 -16.95
CA GLN A 67 -29.91 38.92 -18.02
C GLN A 67 -28.94 38.60 -19.18
N VAL A 68 -28.87 37.31 -19.55
CA VAL A 68 -28.09 36.84 -20.70
C VAL A 68 -28.79 37.21 -21.98
N ASP A 69 -28.09 37.80 -22.95
CA ASP A 69 -28.62 38.23 -24.23
C ASP A 69 -29.38 37.06 -24.92
N PRO A 70 -30.69 37.24 -25.27
CA PRO A 70 -31.49 36.23 -25.95
C PRO A 70 -30.96 35.83 -27.33
N GLU A 71 -30.22 36.70 -28.01
CA GLU A 71 -29.66 36.45 -29.33
C GLU A 71 -28.28 35.72 -29.27
N LEU A 72 -27.77 35.47 -28.04
CA LEU A 72 -26.50 34.79 -27.88
C LEU A 72 -26.61 33.30 -28.28
N ASP A 73 -25.61 32.86 -28.99
CA ASP A 73 -25.41 31.45 -29.39
C ASP A 73 -25.60 30.51 -28.19
N PRO A 74 -26.30 29.35 -28.36
CA PRO A 74 -26.61 28.43 -27.29
C PRO A 74 -25.41 27.96 -26.47
N GLU A 75 -24.25 27.73 -27.08
CA GLU A 75 -23.03 27.29 -26.40
C GLU A 75 -22.48 28.37 -25.47
N LYS A 76 -22.42 29.62 -25.95
CA LYS A 76 -21.99 30.76 -25.14
C LYS A 76 -23.00 31.11 -24.04
N ALA A 77 -24.28 30.94 -24.31
CA ALA A 77 -25.31 31.12 -23.30
C ALA A 77 -25.19 30.09 -22.16
N LEU A 78 -24.97 28.81 -22.51
CA LEU A 78 -24.70 27.75 -21.53
C LEU A 78 -23.45 28.05 -20.69
N ALA A 79 -22.37 28.48 -21.33
CA ALA A 79 -21.12 28.83 -20.64
C ALA A 79 -21.32 29.96 -19.62
N LEU A 80 -22.07 31.00 -19.99
CA LEU A 80 -22.41 32.10 -19.08
C LEU A 80 -23.32 31.66 -17.93
N CYS A 81 -24.34 30.85 -18.22
CA CYS A 81 -25.23 30.28 -17.20
C CYS A 81 -24.48 29.38 -16.23
N ALA A 82 -23.54 28.55 -16.73
CA ALA A 82 -22.73 27.67 -15.91
C ALA A 82 -21.81 28.43 -14.94
N VAL A 83 -21.15 29.49 -15.43
CA VAL A 83 -20.30 30.33 -14.54
C VAL A 83 -21.16 31.10 -13.53
N ARG A 84 -22.33 31.64 -13.95
CA ARG A 84 -23.24 32.31 -13.03
C ARG A 84 -23.79 31.36 -11.97
N TYR A 85 -24.14 30.14 -12.35
CA TYR A 85 -24.54 29.10 -11.42
C TYR A 85 -23.48 28.85 -10.34
N GLU A 86 -22.21 28.76 -10.72
CA GLU A 86 -21.11 28.56 -9.77
C GLU A 86 -20.95 29.71 -8.79
N VAL A 87 -21.10 30.94 -9.26
CA VAL A 87 -21.09 32.15 -8.41
C VAL A 87 -22.30 32.17 -7.47
N ASP A 88 -23.46 31.84 -7.99
CA ASP A 88 -24.72 31.85 -7.22
C ASP A 88 -24.75 30.78 -6.14
N LEU A 89 -24.22 29.60 -6.42
CA LEU A 89 -24.06 28.53 -5.41
C LEU A 89 -23.33 29.01 -4.14
N ARG A 90 -22.44 29.99 -4.27
CA ARG A 90 -21.63 30.55 -3.18
C ARG A 90 -22.22 31.80 -2.57
N SER A 91 -23.35 32.25 -3.12
CA SER A 91 -24.07 33.40 -2.60
C SER A 91 -24.85 33.08 -1.33
N ALA A 92 -25.05 34.09 -0.49
CA ALA A 92 -25.88 33.97 0.72
C ALA A 92 -27.34 33.57 0.38
N ARG A 93 -27.79 33.80 -0.84
CA ARG A 93 -29.15 33.47 -1.35
C ARG A 93 -29.36 31.95 -1.34
N ILE A 94 -28.35 31.17 -1.73
CA ILE A 94 -28.43 29.71 -1.80
C ILE A 94 -28.12 29.08 -0.46
N GLY A 95 -27.29 29.73 0.37
CA GLY A 95 -26.98 29.30 1.73
C GLY A 95 -26.16 28.01 1.82
N LEU A 96 -25.52 27.59 0.74
CA LEU A 96 -24.59 26.47 0.72
C LEU A 96 -23.22 26.96 1.18
N ASN A 97 -22.66 26.29 2.19
CA ASN A 97 -21.29 26.57 2.65
C ASN A 97 -20.29 25.86 1.73
N ILE A 98 -20.01 26.46 0.56
CA ILE A 98 -19.13 25.93 -0.46
C ILE A 98 -17.90 26.84 -0.57
N PRO A 99 -16.69 26.29 -0.82
CA PRO A 99 -15.47 27.08 -1.03
C PRO A 99 -15.60 28.11 -2.14
N SER A 100 -14.67 29.08 -2.18
CA SER A 100 -14.58 30.08 -3.24
C SER A 100 -14.51 29.43 -4.62
N TYR A 101 -15.07 30.08 -5.64
CA TYR A 101 -15.11 29.55 -6.99
C TYR A 101 -13.73 29.58 -7.64
N VAL A 102 -13.16 28.44 -7.88
CA VAL A 102 -11.97 28.30 -8.71
C VAL A 102 -12.41 28.17 -10.16
N PHE A 103 -12.22 29.22 -10.94
CA PHE A 103 -12.66 29.29 -12.33
C PHE A 103 -11.76 28.43 -13.25
N CYS A 104 -10.44 28.57 -13.16
CA CYS A 104 -9.47 27.73 -13.85
C CYS A 104 -8.23 27.49 -12.98
N LYS A 105 -7.47 26.43 -13.29
CA LYS A 105 -6.26 26.01 -12.58
C LYS A 105 -5.10 25.88 -13.53
N ASP A 106 -3.89 25.89 -13.00
CA ASP A 106 -2.66 25.62 -13.72
C ASP A 106 -2.45 26.55 -14.94
N VAL A 107 -2.88 27.81 -14.79
CA VAL A 107 -2.78 28.84 -15.83
C VAL A 107 -1.35 29.37 -15.93
N ASP A 108 -0.91 29.68 -17.14
CA ASP A 108 0.41 30.20 -17.40
C ASP A 108 0.55 31.72 -17.04
N VAL A 109 1.79 32.18 -17.04
CA VAL A 109 2.11 33.59 -16.72
C VAL A 109 1.48 34.57 -17.69
N ASP A 110 1.30 34.16 -18.96
CA ASP A 110 0.69 35.00 -20.00
C ASP A 110 -0.78 35.21 -19.73
N PHE A 111 -1.50 34.13 -19.37
CA PHE A 111 -2.91 34.21 -18.97
C PHE A 111 -3.10 35.08 -17.74
N ILE A 112 -2.25 34.88 -16.71
CA ILE A 112 -2.25 35.71 -15.50
C ILE A 112 -2.01 37.20 -15.85
N GLY A 113 -1.08 37.47 -16.76
CA GLY A 113 -0.81 38.81 -17.25
C GLY A 113 -2.04 39.47 -17.87
N ILE A 114 -2.72 38.77 -18.79
CA ILE A 114 -3.91 39.28 -19.48
C ILE A 114 -5.05 39.53 -18.50
N VAL A 115 -5.30 38.58 -17.54
CA VAL A 115 -6.35 38.74 -16.53
C VAL A 115 -6.09 39.94 -15.63
N LYS A 116 -4.83 40.13 -15.19
CA LYS A 116 -4.42 41.30 -14.38
C LYS A 116 -4.48 42.61 -15.15
N GLU A 117 -4.09 42.62 -16.42
CA GLU A 117 -4.14 43.82 -17.27
C GLU A 117 -5.58 44.27 -17.53
N ARG A 118 -6.50 43.32 -17.74
CA ARG A 118 -7.92 43.60 -17.95
C ARG A 118 -8.68 44.06 -16.70
N ASP A 119 -8.04 43.97 -15.52
CA ASP A 119 -8.52 44.42 -14.19
C ASP A 119 -10.00 44.08 -13.97
N LEU A 120 -10.34 42.79 -14.09
CA LEU A 120 -11.72 42.28 -14.05
C LEU A 120 -12.26 42.28 -12.63
N PRO A 121 -13.36 43.03 -12.33
CA PRO A 121 -13.93 43.04 -10.99
C PRO A 121 -14.38 41.66 -10.53
N GLY A 122 -14.02 41.27 -9.30
CA GLY A 122 -14.39 39.99 -8.69
C GLY A 122 -13.56 38.79 -9.19
N VAL A 123 -12.51 39.01 -9.97
CA VAL A 123 -11.56 37.98 -10.36
C VAL A 123 -10.24 38.21 -9.63
N SER A 124 -9.78 37.20 -8.89
CA SER A 124 -8.48 37.19 -8.24
C SER A 124 -7.60 36.06 -8.78
N VAL A 125 -6.30 36.25 -8.68
CA VAL A 125 -5.31 35.24 -9.02
C VAL A 125 -4.54 34.91 -7.75
N ASP A 126 -4.68 33.66 -7.30
CA ASP A 126 -3.99 33.15 -6.14
C ASP A 126 -3.03 32.03 -6.53
N THR A 127 -1.97 31.86 -5.77
CA THR A 127 -1.05 30.72 -5.88
C THR A 127 -1.39 29.70 -4.82
N VAL A 128 -1.49 28.45 -5.23
CA VAL A 128 -1.73 27.32 -4.32
C VAL A 128 -0.59 26.32 -4.44
N SER A 129 -0.22 25.68 -3.34
CA SER A 129 0.70 24.56 -3.37
C SER A 129 -0.04 23.30 -3.77
N VAL A 130 0.52 22.56 -4.73
CA VAL A 130 -0.01 21.27 -5.15
C VAL A 130 1.01 20.19 -4.81
N ARG A 131 0.53 19.00 -4.44
CA ARG A 131 1.40 17.85 -4.22
C ARG A 131 1.84 17.27 -5.56
N SER A 132 3.15 17.27 -5.82
CA SER A 132 3.76 16.59 -6.97
C SER A 132 4.42 15.29 -6.51
N TYR A 133 4.30 14.25 -7.32
CA TYR A 133 4.90 12.93 -7.06
C TYR A 133 6.00 12.69 -8.08
N GLU A 134 7.25 12.82 -7.64
CA GLU A 134 8.44 12.74 -8.51
C GLU A 134 8.87 11.30 -8.83
N THR A 135 8.20 10.30 -8.21
CA THR A 135 8.48 8.88 -8.44
C THR A 135 7.23 8.11 -8.86
N PRO A 136 7.32 7.20 -9.84
CA PRO A 136 6.23 6.29 -10.17
C PRO A 136 6.12 5.09 -9.20
N TYR A 137 7.07 4.95 -8.28
CA TYR A 137 7.17 3.84 -7.33
C TYR A 137 6.61 4.22 -5.94
N ALA A 138 6.46 3.22 -5.08
CA ALA A 138 6.02 3.36 -3.69
C ALA A 138 4.60 3.94 -3.50
N ALA A 139 3.73 3.85 -4.50
CA ALA A 139 2.40 4.46 -4.45
C ALA A 139 1.59 4.07 -3.20
N HIS A 140 1.59 2.79 -2.82
CA HIS A 140 0.87 2.29 -1.64
C HIS A 140 1.44 2.78 -0.31
N ILE A 141 2.69 3.25 -0.29
CA ILE A 141 3.37 3.72 0.93
C ILE A 141 3.29 5.23 1.02
N LEU A 142 3.60 5.92 -0.06
CA LEU A 142 3.53 7.38 -0.11
C LEU A 142 2.09 7.85 0.13
N GLY A 143 1.14 7.19 -0.52
CA GLY A 143 -0.25 7.60 -0.44
C GLY A 143 -0.50 8.91 -1.17
N ARG A 144 -1.62 9.52 -0.91
CA ARG A 144 -2.06 10.72 -1.60
C ARG A 144 -2.79 11.70 -0.70
N THR A 145 -2.81 12.94 -1.12
CA THR A 145 -3.69 13.99 -0.58
C THR A 145 -5.01 14.03 -1.35
N GLY A 146 -6.02 14.63 -0.77
CA GLY A 146 -7.33 14.83 -1.40
C GLY A 146 -8.18 15.83 -0.64
N PRO A 147 -9.31 16.28 -1.22
CA PRO A 147 -10.22 17.21 -0.58
C PRO A 147 -10.84 16.60 0.68
N ILE A 148 -11.16 17.45 1.64
CA ILE A 148 -11.88 17.05 2.85
C ILE A 148 -13.31 16.66 2.48
N PHE A 149 -13.78 15.49 2.94
CA PHE A 149 -15.17 15.07 2.78
C PHE A 149 -16.04 15.62 3.91
N GLU A 150 -17.35 15.74 3.65
CA GLU A 150 -18.29 16.31 4.61
C GLU A 150 -18.28 15.56 5.94
N GLU A 151 -18.10 14.24 5.91
CA GLU A 151 -18.06 13.37 7.09
C GLU A 151 -16.80 13.58 7.94
N GLU A 152 -15.68 13.96 7.34
CA GLU A 152 -14.38 14.18 8.02
C GLU A 152 -14.30 15.59 8.63
N TYR A 153 -15.00 16.55 8.01
CA TYR A 153 -14.87 17.97 8.34
C TYR A 153 -15.14 18.35 9.80
N PRO A 154 -16.14 17.77 10.50
CA PRO A 154 -16.39 18.11 11.91
C PRO A 154 -15.17 17.91 12.82
N GLU A 155 -14.36 16.88 12.58
CA GLU A 155 -13.16 16.62 13.37
C GLU A 155 -11.96 17.44 12.87
N LEU A 156 -11.81 17.58 11.56
CA LEU A 156 -10.73 18.37 10.95
C LEU A 156 -10.90 19.86 11.26
N ARG A 157 -12.13 20.38 11.29
CA ARG A 157 -12.40 21.76 11.70
C ARG A 157 -11.88 22.08 13.10
N LYS A 158 -11.95 21.14 14.05
CA LYS A 158 -11.41 21.32 15.40
C LYS A 158 -9.89 21.48 15.40
N LYS A 159 -9.23 20.90 14.38
CA LYS A 159 -7.78 21.03 14.14
C LYS A 159 -7.41 22.26 13.29
N GLY A 160 -8.40 23.13 12.96
CA GLY A 160 -8.16 24.36 12.21
C GLY A 160 -8.14 24.20 10.68
N TYR A 161 -8.72 23.11 10.14
CA TYR A 161 -8.88 22.96 8.68
C TYR A 161 -10.08 23.75 8.17
N ALA A 162 -9.91 24.34 6.99
CA ALA A 162 -11.01 24.84 6.17
C ALA A 162 -11.63 23.69 5.36
N MET A 163 -12.87 23.85 4.90
CA MET A 163 -13.57 22.80 4.13
C MET A 163 -12.92 22.53 2.76
N ASP A 164 -12.22 23.50 2.23
CA ASP A 164 -11.51 23.47 0.95
C ASP A 164 -10.02 23.09 1.07
N ASP A 165 -9.55 22.82 2.28
CA ASP A 165 -8.20 22.29 2.47
C ASP A 165 -8.08 20.87 1.88
N TYR A 166 -6.85 20.52 1.52
CA TYR A 166 -6.46 19.17 1.16
C TYR A 166 -5.81 18.50 2.37
N VAL A 167 -6.05 17.22 2.52
CA VAL A 167 -5.57 16.40 3.65
C VAL A 167 -5.05 15.07 3.13
N GLY A 168 -4.09 14.49 3.82
CA GLY A 168 -3.61 13.13 3.53
C GLY A 168 -4.73 12.10 3.64
N LYS A 169 -4.96 11.34 2.58
CA LYS A 169 -6.03 10.33 2.51
C LYS A 169 -5.54 8.93 2.79
N GLU A 170 -4.33 8.64 2.43
CA GLU A 170 -3.73 7.31 2.51
C GLU A 170 -2.21 7.42 2.70
N GLY A 171 -1.58 6.32 3.12
CA GLY A 171 -0.13 6.19 3.17
C GLY A 171 0.56 7.17 4.13
N ALA A 172 1.78 7.53 3.79
CA ALA A 172 2.61 8.47 4.54
C ALA A 172 2.00 9.87 4.59
N GLU A 173 1.31 10.31 3.52
CA GLU A 173 0.60 11.59 3.49
C GLU A 173 -0.41 11.68 4.64
N LYS A 174 -1.15 10.59 4.91
CA LYS A 174 -2.09 10.54 6.01
C LYS A 174 -1.42 10.30 7.36
N ALA A 175 -0.48 9.37 7.41
CA ALA A 175 0.19 9.00 8.66
C ALA A 175 0.99 10.16 9.27
N PHE A 176 1.54 11.02 8.42
CA PHE A 176 2.41 12.13 8.83
C PHE A 176 1.81 13.51 8.56
N GLU A 177 0.49 13.58 8.36
CA GLU A 177 -0.25 14.83 8.12
C GLU A 177 0.10 15.93 9.12
N ASP A 178 0.15 15.60 10.41
CA ASP A 178 0.44 16.57 11.47
C ASP A 178 1.87 17.17 11.37
N TRP A 179 2.80 16.49 10.68
CA TRP A 179 4.14 16.99 10.38
C TRP A 179 4.25 17.70 9.03
N LEU A 180 3.52 17.17 8.03
CA LEU A 180 3.58 17.67 6.65
C LEU A 180 2.78 18.95 6.47
N ARG A 181 1.71 19.13 7.28
CA ARG A 181 0.87 20.30 7.24
C ARG A 181 1.58 21.48 7.90
N GLY A 182 1.56 22.64 7.22
CA GLY A 182 1.90 23.91 7.83
C GLY A 182 0.74 24.49 8.64
N ILE A 183 0.94 25.68 9.16
CA ILE A 183 -0.08 26.49 9.83
C ILE A 183 -0.46 27.62 8.91
N ASN A 184 -1.74 27.74 8.57
CA ASN A 184 -2.25 28.80 7.73
C ASN A 184 -2.09 30.15 8.42
N GLY A 185 -1.52 31.10 7.71
CA GLY A 185 -1.50 32.50 8.14
C GLY A 185 -2.85 33.18 8.00
N LYS A 186 -2.96 34.40 8.45
CA LYS A 186 -4.13 35.24 8.27
C LYS A 186 -3.74 36.56 7.62
N ARG A 187 -4.43 36.92 6.55
CA ARG A 187 -4.25 38.21 5.90
C ARG A 187 -5.55 39.00 5.91
N TYR A 188 -5.43 40.30 5.99
CA TYR A 188 -6.51 41.24 5.88
C TYR A 188 -6.41 41.97 4.53
N GLU A 189 -7.50 41.98 3.77
CA GLU A 189 -7.57 42.67 2.49
C GLU A 189 -8.54 43.83 2.59
N GLU A 190 -8.06 45.04 2.32
CA GLU A 190 -8.92 46.22 2.16
C GLU A 190 -9.35 46.31 0.72
N MET A 191 -10.66 46.40 0.50
CA MET A 191 -11.21 46.55 -0.85
C MET A 191 -11.92 47.89 -0.98
N ASN A 192 -11.80 48.51 -2.15
CA ASN A 192 -12.60 49.67 -2.50
C ASN A 192 -14.04 49.28 -2.88
N THR A 193 -14.89 50.28 -3.13
CA THR A 193 -16.31 50.08 -3.47
C THR A 193 -16.54 49.36 -4.81
N SER A 194 -15.53 49.23 -5.66
CA SER A 194 -15.56 48.46 -6.90
C SER A 194 -15.03 47.03 -6.74
N GLY A 195 -14.73 46.58 -5.49
CA GLY A 195 -14.23 45.23 -5.22
C GLY A 195 -12.74 45.01 -5.51
N LYS A 196 -11.97 46.11 -5.72
CA LYS A 196 -10.52 46.05 -5.95
C LYS A 196 -9.78 46.08 -4.62
N VAL A 197 -8.87 45.12 -4.42
CA VAL A 197 -7.97 45.08 -3.27
C VAL A 197 -7.01 46.29 -3.35
N THR A 198 -7.04 47.10 -2.31
CA THR A 198 -6.21 48.33 -2.20
C THR A 198 -5.03 48.19 -1.24
N ASN A 199 -5.17 47.28 -0.27
CA ASN A 199 -4.12 47.00 0.71
C ASN A 199 -4.22 45.57 1.20
N VAL A 200 -3.10 44.92 1.49
CA VAL A 200 -2.99 43.59 2.07
C VAL A 200 -2.07 43.65 3.27
N MET A 201 -2.56 43.23 4.42
CA MET A 201 -1.76 43.09 5.64
C MET A 201 -1.85 41.67 6.17
N PHE A 202 -0.71 41.04 6.46
CA PHE A 202 -0.67 39.79 7.20
C PHE A 202 -0.81 40.11 8.71
N THR A 203 -1.77 39.46 9.34
CA THR A 203 -1.94 39.50 10.81
C THR A 203 -1.26 38.33 11.49
N GLU A 204 -1.11 37.22 10.79
CA GLU A 204 -0.36 36.04 11.19
C GLU A 204 0.37 35.51 9.96
N GLU A 205 1.67 35.33 10.04
CA GLU A 205 2.46 34.74 8.96
C GLU A 205 2.19 33.24 8.88
N PRO A 206 2.15 32.64 7.68
CA PRO A 206 2.02 31.19 7.54
C PRO A 206 3.31 30.49 7.98
N GLU A 207 3.17 29.34 8.63
CA GLU A 207 4.28 28.48 8.99
C GLU A 207 4.30 27.24 8.07
N PRO A 208 5.38 26.99 7.36
CA PRO A 208 5.46 25.82 6.46
C PRO A 208 5.54 24.51 7.27
N GLY A 209 5.02 23.43 6.71
CA GLY A 209 5.16 22.09 7.27
C GLY A 209 6.59 21.58 7.23
N GLY A 210 6.85 20.48 7.92
CA GLY A 210 8.16 19.83 7.98
C GLY A 210 8.40 18.89 6.79
N ASN A 211 9.64 18.44 6.67
CA ASN A 211 10.09 17.45 5.70
C ASN A 211 10.20 16.08 6.39
N CYS A 212 9.33 15.13 6.03
CA CYS A 212 9.38 13.76 6.52
C CYS A 212 10.36 12.93 5.67
N LEU A 213 11.44 12.46 6.29
CA LEU A 213 12.36 11.52 5.69
C LEU A 213 11.89 10.11 6.04
N LEU A 214 11.72 9.28 5.01
CA LEU A 214 11.31 7.90 5.19
C LEU A 214 12.52 6.96 5.26
N THR A 215 12.30 5.76 5.83
CA THR A 215 13.31 4.69 5.89
C THR A 215 13.49 4.00 4.54
N LEU A 216 12.56 4.22 3.59
CA LEU A 216 12.59 3.61 2.27
C LEU A 216 13.83 4.00 1.47
N ASP A 217 14.51 3.02 0.90
CA ASP A 217 15.45 3.23 -0.21
C ASP A 217 14.66 3.12 -1.52
N ILE A 218 14.51 4.24 -2.23
CA ILE A 218 13.71 4.27 -3.46
C ILE A 218 14.26 3.34 -4.56
N ARG A 219 15.57 3.10 -4.61
CA ARG A 219 16.19 2.17 -5.57
C ARG A 219 15.82 0.73 -5.23
N LEU A 220 15.79 0.40 -3.93
CA LEU A 220 15.38 -0.92 -3.46
C LEU A 220 13.88 -1.14 -3.67
N GLN A 221 13.06 -0.11 -3.47
CA GLN A 221 11.62 -0.13 -3.75
C GLN A 221 11.37 -0.36 -5.25
N GLU A 222 12.06 0.38 -6.12
CA GLU A 222 12.02 0.18 -7.58
C GLU A 222 12.39 -1.25 -7.95
N ALA A 223 13.51 -1.75 -7.42
CA ALA A 223 13.96 -3.12 -7.69
C ALA A 223 12.89 -4.16 -7.27
N ALA A 224 12.28 -3.99 -6.10
CA ALA A 224 11.23 -4.87 -5.60
C ALA A 224 9.97 -4.85 -6.49
N GLU A 225 9.49 -3.66 -6.89
CA GLU A 225 8.31 -3.53 -7.76
C GLU A 225 8.57 -4.11 -9.16
N ARG A 226 9.74 -3.83 -9.74
CA ARG A 226 10.15 -4.37 -11.05
C ARG A 226 10.33 -5.88 -11.02
N ALA A 227 10.98 -6.42 -9.99
CA ALA A 227 11.15 -7.85 -9.82
C ALA A 227 9.81 -8.58 -9.67
N LEU A 228 8.87 -8.04 -8.87
CA LEU A 228 7.51 -8.56 -8.76
C LEU A 228 6.81 -8.60 -10.11
N LYS A 229 6.77 -7.45 -10.81
CA LYS A 229 6.12 -7.35 -12.12
C LYS A 229 6.71 -8.34 -13.12
N THR A 230 8.01 -8.29 -13.31
CA THR A 230 8.70 -9.14 -14.31
C THR A 230 8.45 -10.62 -14.02
N ARG A 231 8.57 -11.03 -12.76
CA ARG A 231 8.43 -12.44 -12.41
C ARG A 231 6.99 -12.93 -12.50
N ILE A 232 6.02 -12.12 -12.11
CA ILE A 232 4.59 -12.47 -12.25
C ILE A 232 4.21 -12.59 -13.73
N ASP A 233 4.67 -11.67 -14.57
CA ASP A 233 4.42 -11.70 -16.01
C ASP A 233 5.06 -12.94 -16.67
N GLU A 234 6.27 -13.33 -16.29
CA GLU A 234 6.92 -14.57 -16.73
C GLU A 234 6.13 -15.82 -16.31
N ILE A 235 5.70 -15.90 -15.04
CA ILE A 235 4.92 -17.03 -14.52
C ILE A 235 3.60 -17.15 -15.28
N ARG A 236 2.94 -16.03 -15.55
CA ARG A 236 1.68 -15.99 -16.33
C ARG A 236 1.91 -16.50 -17.74
N LYS A 237 2.88 -15.95 -18.45
CA LYS A 237 3.21 -16.34 -19.82
C LYS A 237 3.52 -17.83 -19.92
N LEU A 238 4.39 -18.36 -19.06
CA LEU A 238 4.69 -19.79 -19.02
C LEU A 238 3.45 -20.65 -18.75
N GLY A 239 2.52 -20.18 -17.92
CA GLY A 239 1.26 -20.88 -17.66
C GLY A 239 0.33 -20.88 -18.85
N GLU A 240 0.20 -19.78 -19.56
CA GLU A 240 -0.59 -19.66 -20.82
C GLU A 240 -0.03 -20.54 -21.92
N GLU A 241 1.29 -20.72 -21.98
CA GLU A 241 1.98 -21.66 -22.88
C GLU A 241 1.85 -23.14 -22.46
N GLY A 242 1.15 -23.42 -21.35
CA GLY A 242 0.95 -24.78 -20.84
C GLY A 242 2.16 -25.37 -20.10
N SER A 243 3.15 -24.58 -19.77
CA SER A 243 4.32 -25.04 -19.02
C SER A 243 3.97 -25.34 -17.56
N SER A 244 4.44 -26.47 -17.05
CA SER A 244 4.33 -26.82 -15.62
C SER A 244 5.13 -25.90 -14.71
N LEU A 245 5.96 -25.01 -15.26
CA LEU A 245 6.72 -23.99 -14.52
C LEU A 245 5.95 -22.69 -14.36
N GLY A 246 4.86 -22.51 -15.12
CA GLY A 246 4.00 -21.34 -15.11
C GLY A 246 2.70 -21.53 -14.34
N SER A 247 1.89 -20.48 -14.31
CA SER A 247 0.53 -20.44 -13.76
C SER A 247 -0.27 -19.38 -14.50
N ALA A 248 -1.23 -19.78 -15.33
CA ALA A 248 -2.04 -18.84 -16.11
C ALA A 248 -2.98 -18.00 -15.23
N ASP A 249 -3.32 -18.51 -14.03
CA ASP A 249 -4.17 -17.84 -13.05
C ASP A 249 -3.39 -17.02 -12.00
N VAL A 250 -2.08 -16.79 -12.21
CA VAL A 250 -1.26 -15.99 -11.30
C VAL A 250 -1.88 -14.61 -11.07
N GLY A 251 -2.01 -14.25 -9.80
CA GLY A 251 -2.61 -12.99 -9.36
C GLY A 251 -1.61 -11.88 -9.08
N GLY A 252 -1.86 -11.15 -8.02
CA GLY A 252 -0.96 -10.13 -7.51
C GLY A 252 0.15 -10.70 -6.62
N GLY A 253 0.96 -9.81 -6.08
CA GLY A 253 2.02 -10.19 -5.15
C GLY A 253 2.50 -9.03 -4.30
N ALA A 254 3.35 -9.35 -3.32
CA ALA A 254 4.00 -8.37 -2.47
C ALA A 254 5.43 -8.80 -2.11
N ALA A 255 6.28 -7.82 -1.88
CA ALA A 255 7.62 -8.01 -1.34
C ALA A 255 7.89 -6.96 -0.26
N VAL A 256 8.45 -7.40 0.87
CA VAL A 256 8.81 -6.54 2.00
C VAL A 256 10.26 -6.77 2.35
N VAL A 257 11.00 -5.69 2.57
CA VAL A 257 12.39 -5.68 3.00
C VAL A 257 12.51 -4.89 4.30
N LEU A 258 13.01 -5.53 5.35
CA LEU A 258 13.23 -4.93 6.66
C LEU A 258 14.70 -4.96 7.03
N ASP A 259 15.20 -3.89 7.64
CA ASP A 259 16.42 -3.93 8.43
C ASP A 259 16.17 -4.78 9.69
N VAL A 260 17.00 -5.78 9.92
CA VAL A 260 16.81 -6.76 11.00
C VAL A 260 17.12 -6.19 12.38
N ASN A 261 17.88 -5.11 12.46
CA ASN A 261 18.40 -4.54 13.71
C ASN A 261 17.63 -3.30 14.18
N THR A 262 16.79 -2.71 13.32
CA THR A 262 16.08 -1.48 13.61
C THR A 262 14.57 -1.60 13.44
N GLY A 263 14.10 -2.52 12.57
CA GLY A 263 12.69 -2.60 12.16
C GLY A 263 12.32 -1.56 11.08
N GLU A 264 13.30 -0.83 10.54
CA GLU A 264 13.10 0.07 9.40
C GLU A 264 12.57 -0.73 8.19
N VAL A 265 11.49 -0.23 7.58
CA VAL A 265 10.99 -0.76 6.30
C VAL A 265 11.79 -0.11 5.19
N LEU A 266 12.67 -0.87 4.55
CA LEU A 266 13.54 -0.39 3.47
C LEU A 266 12.86 -0.43 2.11
N ALA A 267 11.94 -1.39 1.90
CA ALA A 267 11.04 -1.45 0.75
C ALA A 267 9.77 -2.23 1.11
N MET A 268 8.65 -1.83 0.54
CA MET A 268 7.37 -2.52 0.70
C MET A 268 6.54 -2.38 -0.58
N ALA A 269 6.65 -3.37 -1.45
CA ALA A 269 6.06 -3.37 -2.79
C ALA A 269 4.78 -4.23 -2.83
N SER A 270 3.78 -3.75 -3.56
CA SER A 270 2.57 -4.49 -3.92
C SER A 270 2.38 -4.45 -5.43
N TYR A 271 1.99 -5.59 -6.03
CA TYR A 271 1.72 -5.70 -7.46
C TYR A 271 0.29 -6.26 -7.68
N PRO A 272 -0.48 -5.73 -8.67
CA PRO A 272 -0.13 -4.56 -9.44
C PRO A 272 -0.08 -3.30 -8.58
N SER A 273 0.70 -2.32 -9.04
CA SER A 273 0.81 -0.98 -8.46
C SER A 273 0.14 0.05 -9.39
N PHE A 274 0.16 1.30 -9.01
CA PHE A 274 -0.38 2.41 -9.79
C PHE A 274 0.54 3.63 -9.68
N ASN A 275 0.30 4.64 -10.53
CA ASN A 275 1.06 5.89 -10.50
C ASN A 275 0.26 6.98 -9.78
N LEU A 276 0.83 7.56 -8.73
CA LEU A 276 0.18 8.64 -7.96
C LEU A 276 -0.05 9.90 -8.80
N ALA A 277 0.88 10.22 -9.71
CA ALA A 277 0.75 11.41 -10.56
C ALA A 277 -0.46 11.33 -11.53
N SER A 278 -0.90 10.14 -11.89
CA SER A 278 -2.06 9.94 -12.77
C SER A 278 -3.30 9.39 -12.06
N TYR A 279 -3.24 9.20 -10.73
CA TYR A 279 -4.28 8.54 -9.94
C TYR A 279 -5.70 9.05 -10.22
N SER A 280 -5.89 10.37 -10.19
CA SER A 280 -7.23 10.96 -10.37
C SER A 280 -7.83 10.67 -11.74
N ARG A 281 -7.00 10.63 -12.79
CA ARG A 281 -7.41 10.29 -14.15
C ARG A 281 -7.74 8.80 -14.27
N ASP A 282 -6.90 7.95 -13.67
CA ASP A 282 -6.92 6.50 -13.90
C ASP A 282 -7.82 5.77 -12.87
N PHE A 283 -8.39 6.48 -11.88
CA PHE A 283 -9.13 5.91 -10.74
C PHE A 283 -10.27 4.96 -11.16
N ASN A 284 -11.05 5.34 -12.17
CA ASN A 284 -12.19 4.54 -12.63
C ASN A 284 -11.75 3.18 -13.21
N GLU A 285 -10.58 3.10 -13.83
CA GLU A 285 -9.99 1.86 -14.35
C GLU A 285 -9.38 1.05 -13.20
N LEU A 286 -8.56 1.70 -12.36
CA LEU A 286 -7.91 1.09 -11.21
C LEU A 286 -8.90 0.46 -10.22
N SER A 287 -10.03 1.12 -9.99
CA SER A 287 -11.08 0.64 -9.06
C SER A 287 -11.86 -0.58 -9.57
N LYS A 288 -11.91 -0.78 -10.88
CA LYS A 288 -12.61 -1.89 -11.54
C LYS A 288 -11.70 -3.06 -11.88
N ASP A 289 -10.38 -2.89 -11.78
CA ASP A 289 -9.42 -3.92 -12.11
C ASP A 289 -9.54 -5.11 -11.15
N VAL A 290 -9.72 -6.31 -11.72
CA VAL A 290 -9.88 -7.57 -10.99
C VAL A 290 -8.67 -7.92 -10.13
N LEU A 291 -7.47 -7.46 -10.50
CA LEU A 291 -6.24 -7.62 -9.73
C LEU A 291 -6.09 -6.60 -8.61
N ARG A 292 -7.04 -5.65 -8.49
CA ARG A 292 -7.13 -4.71 -7.36
C ARG A 292 -5.80 -3.95 -7.12
N PRO A 293 -5.34 -3.11 -8.08
CA PRO A 293 -4.07 -2.38 -7.94
C PRO A 293 -4.02 -1.42 -6.74
N LEU A 294 -5.17 -0.93 -6.27
CA LEU A 294 -5.25 -0.05 -5.09
C LEU A 294 -5.09 -0.80 -3.75
N TYR A 295 -5.09 -2.13 -3.77
CA TYR A 295 -5.00 -2.93 -2.55
C TYR A 295 -3.54 -3.15 -2.13
N ASN A 296 -3.15 -2.60 -0.97
CA ASN A 296 -1.81 -2.79 -0.40
C ASN A 296 -1.64 -4.22 0.15
N ARG A 297 -1.19 -5.14 -0.73
CA ARG A 297 -1.01 -6.55 -0.38
C ARG A 297 0.03 -6.78 0.69
N ALA A 298 1.04 -5.94 0.76
CA ALA A 298 2.12 -6.07 1.73
C ALA A 298 1.66 -5.85 3.17
N LEU A 299 0.69 -4.94 3.35
CA LEU A 299 0.19 -4.48 4.63
C LEU A 299 -1.15 -5.13 5.04
N MET A 300 -2.05 -5.29 4.06
CA MET A 300 -3.44 -5.71 4.28
C MET A 300 -3.69 -7.16 3.87
N GLY A 301 -2.91 -7.71 2.95
CA GLY A 301 -3.06 -9.08 2.45
C GLY A 301 -2.63 -10.08 3.51
N ALA A 302 -3.56 -10.95 3.93
CA ALA A 302 -3.28 -12.02 4.88
C ALA A 302 -3.33 -13.37 4.17
N TYR A 303 -2.24 -14.12 4.23
CA TYR A 303 -2.03 -15.35 3.48
C TYR A 303 -1.58 -16.49 4.39
N GLU A 304 -1.97 -17.70 4.06
CA GLU A 304 -1.42 -18.88 4.72
C GLU A 304 0.10 -18.93 4.49
N PRO A 305 0.93 -19.00 5.57
CA PRO A 305 2.38 -18.97 5.43
C PRO A 305 2.96 -20.25 4.83
N GLY A 306 2.22 -21.35 4.87
CA GLY A 306 2.70 -22.65 4.45
C GLY A 306 4.00 -23.02 5.15
N SER A 307 4.89 -23.69 4.46
CA SER A 307 6.17 -24.20 5.02
C SER A 307 7.11 -23.13 5.59
N THR A 308 6.83 -21.83 5.44
CA THR A 308 7.61 -20.79 6.11
C THR A 308 7.32 -20.72 7.62
N PHE A 309 6.18 -21.24 8.07
CA PHE A 309 5.86 -21.36 9.49
C PHE A 309 6.67 -22.47 10.20
N LYS A 310 7.27 -23.40 9.48
CA LYS A 310 8.06 -24.51 10.06
C LYS A 310 9.22 -24.06 10.94
N MET A 311 9.75 -22.85 10.72
CA MET A 311 10.78 -22.29 11.58
C MET A 311 10.22 -21.90 12.96
N VAL A 312 8.96 -21.42 13.02
CA VAL A 312 8.27 -21.19 14.30
C VAL A 312 8.05 -22.51 15.03
N THR A 313 7.59 -23.55 14.32
CA THR A 313 7.42 -24.90 14.87
C THR A 313 8.73 -25.49 15.36
N ALA A 314 9.83 -25.29 14.59
CA ALA A 314 11.16 -25.73 15.02
C ALA A 314 11.61 -25.01 16.29
N ALA A 315 11.43 -23.68 16.37
CA ALA A 315 11.76 -22.87 17.54
C ALA A 315 10.99 -23.36 18.77
N ALA A 316 9.67 -23.53 18.66
CA ALA A 316 8.84 -24.02 19.75
C ALA A 316 9.25 -25.43 20.22
N ALA A 317 9.49 -26.35 19.29
CA ALA A 317 9.85 -27.72 19.61
C ALA A 317 11.26 -27.83 20.23
N LEU A 318 12.22 -27.02 19.78
CA LEU A 318 13.59 -26.97 20.33
C LEU A 318 13.62 -26.35 21.72
N GLU A 319 12.98 -25.18 21.90
CA GLU A 319 12.96 -24.46 23.18
C GLU A 319 12.20 -25.19 24.27
N THR A 320 11.16 -25.94 23.91
CA THR A 320 10.42 -26.78 24.87
C THR A 320 11.04 -28.13 25.13
N GLY A 321 12.18 -28.45 24.47
CA GLY A 321 12.90 -29.71 24.63
C GLY A 321 12.18 -30.92 24.06
N VAL A 322 11.13 -30.74 23.28
CA VAL A 322 10.40 -31.81 22.59
C VAL A 322 11.29 -32.51 21.57
N ILE A 323 12.15 -31.73 20.91
CA ILE A 323 13.23 -32.22 20.07
C ILE A 323 14.54 -31.49 20.41
N ASP A 324 15.65 -32.08 19.99
CA ASP A 324 16.98 -31.47 19.95
C ASP A 324 17.60 -31.60 18.55
N GLU A 325 18.81 -31.05 18.33
CA GLU A 325 19.52 -31.12 17.05
C GLU A 325 19.76 -32.57 16.57
N LYS A 326 19.86 -33.51 17.50
CA LYS A 326 20.16 -34.92 17.22
C LYS A 326 18.92 -35.79 17.06
N THR A 327 17.76 -35.28 17.48
CA THR A 327 16.48 -36.00 17.40
C THR A 327 16.15 -36.30 15.94
N LYS A 328 15.98 -37.59 15.63
CA LYS A 328 15.62 -38.05 14.30
C LYS A 328 14.20 -38.58 14.30
N ILE A 329 13.41 -38.14 13.32
CA ILE A 329 12.05 -38.61 13.05
C ILE A 329 12.09 -39.38 11.73
N LEU A 330 11.51 -40.59 11.72
CA LEU A 330 11.46 -41.44 10.52
C LEU A 330 10.22 -41.06 9.69
N ASP A 331 10.46 -40.36 8.57
CA ASP A 331 9.44 -40.10 7.57
C ASP A 331 9.14 -41.37 6.79
N LYS A 332 7.89 -41.83 6.85
CA LYS A 332 7.35 -42.99 6.14
C LYS A 332 6.50 -42.61 4.94
N GLY A 333 6.49 -41.33 4.56
CA GLY A 333 5.68 -40.79 3.46
C GLY A 333 4.28 -40.38 3.89
N ILE A 334 3.51 -41.26 4.51
CA ILE A 334 2.16 -40.99 5.04
C ILE A 334 2.20 -40.96 6.56
N TYR A 335 1.67 -39.90 7.15
CA TYR A 335 1.56 -39.73 8.59
C TYR A 335 0.25 -40.36 9.09
N THR A 336 0.35 -41.44 9.87
CA THR A 336 -0.77 -42.32 10.24
C THR A 336 -1.18 -42.21 11.69
N TYR A 337 -0.69 -41.24 12.46
CA TYR A 337 -1.01 -41.14 13.90
C TYR A 337 -2.51 -40.99 14.17
N TYR A 338 -3.22 -40.30 13.27
CA TYR A 338 -4.66 -40.08 13.36
C TYR A 338 -5.47 -41.01 12.44
N ALA A 339 -4.87 -42.12 11.96
CA ALA A 339 -5.60 -43.08 11.13
C ALA A 339 -6.75 -43.75 11.89
N PRO A 340 -7.87 -44.10 11.23
CA PRO A 340 -8.14 -43.88 9.82
C PRO A 340 -8.71 -42.50 9.49
N SER A 341 -9.00 -41.66 10.50
CA SER A 341 -9.75 -40.41 10.35
C SER A 341 -8.99 -39.37 9.51
N TYR A 342 -7.64 -39.30 9.65
CA TYR A 342 -6.83 -38.35 8.96
C TYR A 342 -5.39 -38.87 8.74
N THR A 343 -4.97 -38.97 7.49
CA THR A 343 -3.66 -39.53 7.09
C THR A 343 -2.97 -38.65 6.05
N PRO A 344 -2.44 -37.47 6.46
CA PRO A 344 -1.79 -36.55 5.51
C PRO A 344 -0.45 -37.14 5.05
N ALA A 345 -0.11 -36.86 3.79
CA ALA A 345 1.14 -37.30 3.17
C ALA A 345 2.19 -36.20 3.12
N CYS A 346 3.45 -36.57 3.22
CA CYS A 346 4.58 -35.70 2.93
C CYS A 346 4.62 -35.38 1.42
N GLU A 347 5.08 -34.18 1.03
CA GLU A 347 5.10 -33.77 -0.39
C GLU A 347 5.88 -34.73 -1.28
N ILE A 348 7.01 -35.26 -0.79
CA ILE A 348 7.81 -36.25 -1.53
C ILE A 348 7.00 -37.51 -1.86
N TYR A 349 6.13 -37.94 -0.93
CA TYR A 349 5.27 -39.09 -1.19
C TYR A 349 4.21 -38.80 -2.25
N LEU A 350 3.64 -37.60 -2.24
CA LEU A 350 2.65 -37.19 -3.24
C LEU A 350 3.28 -37.13 -4.65
N ASN A 351 4.52 -36.63 -4.74
CA ASN A 351 5.21 -36.42 -6.01
C ASN A 351 5.84 -37.70 -6.57
N SER A 352 6.41 -38.56 -5.72
CA SER A 352 7.25 -39.70 -6.17
C SER A 352 7.03 -41.00 -5.41
N ARG A 353 6.03 -41.05 -4.48
CA ARG A 353 5.82 -42.16 -3.55
C ARG A 353 7.02 -42.48 -2.66
N GLY A 354 7.95 -41.52 -2.55
CA GLY A 354 9.15 -41.63 -1.73
C GLY A 354 8.94 -41.20 -0.27
N SER A 355 10.02 -41.24 0.50
CA SER A 355 10.12 -40.69 1.85
C SER A 355 11.49 -40.08 2.11
N HIS A 356 11.61 -39.20 3.11
CA HIS A 356 12.91 -38.62 3.47
C HIS A 356 13.73 -39.53 4.41
N GLY A 357 13.15 -40.65 4.89
CA GLY A 357 13.81 -41.52 5.83
C GLY A 357 14.01 -40.89 7.22
N SER A 358 15.10 -41.26 7.90
CA SER A 358 15.38 -40.77 9.25
C SER A 358 16.19 -39.49 9.21
N ILE A 359 15.55 -38.34 9.49
CA ILE A 359 16.12 -36.99 9.37
C ILE A 359 15.99 -36.21 10.68
N ASN A 360 16.89 -35.24 10.89
CA ASN A 360 16.83 -34.27 11.99
C ASN A 360 16.17 -32.96 11.54
N VAL A 361 16.08 -31.99 12.47
CA VAL A 361 15.40 -30.71 12.23
C VAL A 361 16.06 -29.89 11.11
N VAL A 362 17.39 -29.89 10.99
CA VAL A 362 18.13 -29.16 9.94
C VAL A 362 17.80 -29.72 8.56
N ASP A 363 17.89 -31.05 8.41
CA ASP A 363 17.52 -31.71 7.16
C ASP A 363 16.03 -31.57 6.86
N ALA A 364 15.17 -31.63 7.88
CA ALA A 364 13.73 -31.44 7.73
C ALA A 364 13.38 -30.02 7.22
N LEU A 365 14.09 -28.99 7.65
CA LEU A 365 13.96 -27.63 7.10
C LEU A 365 14.47 -27.57 5.65
N ARG A 366 15.65 -28.16 5.39
CA ARG A 366 16.29 -28.20 4.06
C ARG A 366 15.37 -28.78 2.99
N VAL A 367 14.79 -29.95 3.25
CA VAL A 367 13.91 -30.66 2.32
C VAL A 367 12.42 -30.31 2.53
N SER A 368 12.11 -29.40 3.46
CA SER A 368 10.73 -29.00 3.80
C SER A 368 9.80 -30.18 4.17
N CYS A 369 10.28 -31.17 4.95
CA CYS A 369 9.56 -32.38 5.28
C CYS A 369 8.30 -32.10 6.11
N ASN A 370 7.11 -32.35 5.56
CA ASN A 370 5.86 -32.19 6.30
C ASN A 370 5.75 -33.23 7.43
N TYR A 371 6.14 -34.47 7.18
CA TYR A 371 6.03 -35.55 8.16
C TYR A 371 6.78 -35.22 9.46
N PHE A 372 8.02 -34.70 9.36
CA PHE A 372 8.78 -34.26 10.52
C PHE A 372 8.03 -33.21 11.32
N PHE A 373 7.49 -32.19 10.65
CA PHE A 373 6.81 -31.09 11.30
C PHE A 373 5.39 -31.44 11.77
N TYR A 374 4.73 -32.44 11.19
CA TYR A 374 3.52 -33.03 11.78
C TYR A 374 3.82 -33.62 13.16
N GLU A 375 4.87 -34.42 13.28
CA GLU A 375 5.22 -35.05 14.54
C GLU A 375 5.74 -34.01 15.57
N ALA A 376 6.63 -33.12 15.16
CA ALA A 376 7.13 -32.05 16.02
C ALA A 376 5.97 -31.18 16.54
N GLY A 377 5.03 -30.78 15.65
CA GLY A 377 3.86 -29.98 16.03
C GLY A 377 2.90 -30.71 16.95
N ARG A 378 2.64 -32.00 16.69
CA ARG A 378 1.81 -32.84 17.57
C ARG A 378 2.39 -32.91 19.00
N LEU A 379 3.69 -33.14 19.10
CA LEU A 379 4.39 -33.25 20.38
C LEU A 379 4.47 -31.90 21.12
N THR A 380 4.62 -30.79 20.39
CA THR A 380 4.66 -29.43 20.96
C THR A 380 3.27 -28.98 21.43
N GLY A 381 2.22 -29.28 20.66
CA GLY A 381 0.84 -28.86 20.91
C GLY A 381 0.55 -27.43 20.47
N ILE A 382 -0.73 -27.15 20.15
CA ILE A 382 -1.15 -25.86 19.55
C ILE A 382 -0.90 -24.66 20.47
N GLU A 383 -1.06 -24.82 21.77
CA GLU A 383 -0.88 -23.74 22.74
C GLU A 383 0.54 -23.18 22.73
N ARG A 384 1.55 -24.09 22.77
CA ARG A 384 2.97 -23.71 22.72
C ARG A 384 3.35 -23.18 21.33
N LEU A 385 2.83 -23.77 20.25
CA LEU A 385 3.04 -23.24 18.90
C LEU A 385 2.56 -21.80 18.81
N ASN A 386 1.36 -21.51 19.31
CA ASN A 386 0.78 -20.16 19.29
C ASN A 386 1.51 -19.19 20.23
N GLU A 387 2.00 -19.68 21.38
CA GLU A 387 2.84 -18.87 22.27
C GLU A 387 4.10 -18.37 21.53
N PHE A 388 4.83 -19.27 20.88
CA PHE A 388 6.03 -18.88 20.11
C PHE A 388 5.67 -18.04 18.89
N ALA A 389 4.58 -18.33 18.18
CA ALA A 389 4.12 -17.50 17.08
C ALA A 389 3.85 -16.04 17.52
N ARG A 390 3.17 -15.83 18.66
CA ARG A 390 2.96 -14.48 19.23
C ARG A 390 4.25 -13.80 19.65
N ARG A 391 5.21 -14.56 20.22
CA ARG A 391 6.53 -14.01 20.56
C ARG A 391 7.26 -13.48 19.32
N PHE A 392 7.06 -14.10 18.15
CA PHE A 392 7.53 -13.61 16.85
C PHE A 392 6.66 -12.49 16.26
N GLY A 393 5.55 -12.11 16.90
CA GLY A 393 4.62 -11.08 16.42
C GLY A 393 3.62 -11.55 15.36
N LEU A 394 3.49 -12.86 15.15
CA LEU A 394 2.50 -13.41 14.23
C LEU A 394 1.10 -13.39 14.89
N GLY A 395 0.10 -12.90 14.15
CA GLY A 395 -1.25 -12.70 14.65
C GLY A 395 -1.46 -11.37 15.40
N GLU A 396 -0.48 -10.46 15.35
CA GLU A 396 -0.52 -9.12 15.94
C GLU A 396 -0.03 -8.08 14.93
N LYS A 397 -0.45 -6.82 15.07
CA LYS A 397 0.07 -5.72 14.27
C LYS A 397 1.55 -5.49 14.58
N THR A 398 2.32 -5.14 13.57
CA THR A 398 3.75 -4.84 13.71
C THR A 398 4.00 -3.43 14.26
N GLY A 399 2.96 -2.58 14.24
CA GLY A 399 2.99 -1.22 14.76
C GLY A 399 3.47 -0.17 13.77
N ILE A 400 3.52 -0.50 12.49
CA ILE A 400 3.82 0.47 11.42
C ILE A 400 2.82 1.63 11.45
N GLU A 401 3.26 2.83 11.07
CA GLU A 401 2.43 4.05 11.13
C GLU A 401 1.30 4.06 10.09
N LEU A 402 1.36 3.18 9.09
CA LEU A 402 0.37 3.13 8.03
C LEU A 402 -0.96 2.54 8.48
N GLU A 403 -2.05 3.14 8.07
CA GLU A 403 -3.39 2.62 8.34
C GLU A 403 -3.70 1.35 7.54
N GLY A 404 -4.63 0.55 8.05
CA GLY A 404 -5.11 -0.65 7.37
C GLY A 404 -4.24 -1.88 7.59
N GLU A 405 -3.24 -1.85 8.47
CA GLU A 405 -2.45 -3.02 8.81
C GLU A 405 -3.35 -4.14 9.33
N ALA A 406 -3.29 -5.31 8.68
CA ALA A 406 -4.00 -6.49 9.12
C ALA A 406 -3.22 -7.21 10.25
N ALA A 407 -3.93 -7.58 11.32
CA ALA A 407 -3.32 -8.28 12.44
C ALA A 407 -2.94 -9.74 12.13
N GLY A 408 -3.45 -10.30 11.02
CA GLY A 408 -3.32 -11.72 10.76
C GLY A 408 -4.18 -12.58 11.68
N ILE A 409 -4.08 -13.88 11.50
CA ILE A 409 -4.84 -14.87 12.29
C ILE A 409 -3.92 -16.02 12.68
N LEU A 410 -3.92 -16.39 13.96
CA LEU A 410 -3.31 -17.63 14.45
C LEU A 410 -4.36 -18.74 14.47
N ALA A 411 -4.05 -19.87 13.84
CA ALA A 411 -4.87 -21.06 13.90
C ALA A 411 -4.93 -21.60 15.33
N GLY A 412 -6.12 -21.94 15.79
CA GLY A 412 -6.28 -22.52 17.13
C GLY A 412 -7.74 -22.69 17.56
N PRO A 413 -7.98 -23.35 18.70
CA PRO A 413 -9.33 -23.58 19.21
C PRO A 413 -10.15 -22.31 19.40
N GLU A 414 -9.52 -21.22 19.88
CA GLU A 414 -10.19 -19.94 20.13
C GLU A 414 -10.69 -19.32 18.83
N ASN A 415 -9.84 -19.26 17.79
CA ASN A 415 -10.22 -18.73 16.49
C ASN A 415 -11.30 -19.58 15.82
N ARG A 416 -11.18 -20.91 15.88
CA ARG A 416 -12.21 -21.82 15.35
C ARG A 416 -13.56 -21.62 16.05
N LYS A 417 -13.56 -21.52 17.37
CA LYS A 417 -14.77 -21.27 18.15
C LYS A 417 -15.41 -19.92 17.83
N ALA A 418 -14.60 -18.88 17.62
CA ALA A 418 -15.08 -17.56 17.25
C ALA A 418 -15.78 -17.53 15.87
N ASN A 419 -15.49 -18.53 15.02
CA ASN A 419 -16.09 -18.72 13.70
C ASN A 419 -17.04 -19.93 13.65
N ASP A 420 -17.66 -20.29 14.78
CA ASP A 420 -18.60 -21.42 14.92
C ASP A 420 -18.05 -22.78 14.47
N GLY A 421 -16.75 -22.94 14.44
CA GLY A 421 -16.07 -24.17 14.06
C GLY A 421 -15.59 -25.01 15.24
N ILE A 422 -15.19 -26.25 14.95
CA ILE A 422 -14.62 -27.18 15.91
C ILE A 422 -13.15 -27.41 15.60
N TRP A 423 -12.30 -27.34 16.64
CA TRP A 423 -10.90 -27.71 16.54
C TRP A 423 -10.71 -29.21 16.83
N PHE A 424 -10.12 -29.90 15.86
CA PHE A 424 -9.75 -31.30 16.03
C PHE A 424 -8.25 -31.44 16.32
N PRO A 425 -7.80 -32.47 17.04
CA PRO A 425 -6.36 -32.68 17.31
C PRO A 425 -5.50 -32.71 16.03
N ALA A 426 -6.05 -33.17 14.92
CA ALA A 426 -5.40 -33.21 13.62
C ALA A 426 -5.17 -31.79 13.02
N ASP A 427 -5.95 -30.78 13.41
CA ASP A 427 -5.75 -29.42 12.95
C ASP A 427 -4.40 -28.85 13.45
N THR A 428 -3.93 -29.30 14.62
CA THR A 428 -2.63 -28.90 15.18
C THR A 428 -1.47 -29.24 14.24
N ILE A 429 -1.50 -30.42 13.60
CA ILE A 429 -0.41 -30.80 12.69
C ILE A 429 -0.45 -30.01 11.37
N GLN A 430 -1.63 -29.59 10.94
CA GLN A 430 -1.76 -28.69 9.80
C GLN A 430 -1.29 -27.28 10.15
N ALA A 431 -1.67 -26.76 11.32
CA ALA A 431 -1.20 -25.48 11.82
C ALA A 431 0.34 -25.45 11.94
N ALA A 432 0.96 -26.55 12.38
CA ALA A 432 2.42 -26.67 12.53
C ALA A 432 3.20 -26.56 11.22
N ILE A 433 2.56 -26.79 10.07
CA ILE A 433 3.18 -26.58 8.75
C ILE A 433 2.71 -25.28 8.06
N GLY A 434 1.99 -24.41 8.80
CA GLY A 434 1.52 -23.12 8.31
C GLY A 434 0.30 -23.19 7.41
N GLN A 435 -0.50 -24.22 7.59
CA GLN A 435 -1.82 -24.40 6.96
C GLN A 435 -2.93 -24.23 8.01
N SER A 436 -4.11 -24.72 7.76
CA SER A 436 -5.30 -24.50 8.59
C SER A 436 -5.75 -23.03 8.53
N ASP A 437 -5.99 -22.38 9.67
CA ASP A 437 -6.49 -21.01 9.74
C ASP A 437 -5.37 -19.96 9.92
N ASN A 438 -4.10 -20.33 9.80
CA ASN A 438 -2.99 -19.39 9.88
C ASN A 438 -2.99 -18.42 8.70
N LEU A 439 -3.10 -17.12 8.97
CA LEU A 439 -3.07 -16.06 7.96
C LEU A 439 -2.18 -14.92 8.43
N PHE A 440 -1.13 -14.59 7.67
CA PHE A 440 -0.20 -13.51 8.02
C PHE A 440 0.11 -12.62 6.82
N THR A 441 0.43 -11.35 7.11
CA THR A 441 0.82 -10.40 6.08
C THR A 441 2.28 -10.60 5.67
N PRO A 442 2.68 -10.19 4.45
CA PRO A 442 4.08 -10.14 4.05
C PRO A 442 4.96 -9.37 5.03
N LEU A 443 4.45 -8.25 5.59
CA LEU A 443 5.14 -7.47 6.60
C LEU A 443 5.39 -8.27 7.88
N GLN A 444 4.40 -9.00 8.38
CA GLN A 444 4.58 -9.90 9.53
C GLN A 444 5.58 -11.01 9.24
N LEU A 445 5.56 -11.59 8.02
CA LEU A 445 6.51 -12.62 7.64
C LEU A 445 7.96 -12.11 7.55
N ALA A 446 8.17 -10.88 7.10
CA ALA A 446 9.48 -10.26 7.13
C ALA A 446 9.93 -9.97 8.58
N ASN A 447 9.03 -9.44 9.42
CA ASN A 447 9.35 -9.07 10.80
C ASN A 447 9.68 -10.30 11.67
N TYR A 448 8.94 -11.41 11.50
CA TYR A 448 9.27 -12.60 12.28
C TYR A 448 10.62 -13.21 11.86
N VAL A 449 10.99 -13.16 10.58
CA VAL A 449 12.32 -13.59 10.11
C VAL A 449 13.41 -12.68 10.67
N ALA A 450 13.20 -11.36 10.63
CA ALA A 450 14.10 -10.39 11.25
C ALA A 450 14.29 -10.71 12.75
N THR A 451 13.21 -10.95 13.48
CA THR A 451 13.21 -11.32 14.90
C THR A 451 13.99 -12.62 15.15
N LEU A 452 13.84 -13.63 14.28
CA LEU A 452 14.56 -14.89 14.39
C LEU A 452 16.07 -14.71 14.31
N VAL A 453 16.56 -13.85 13.40
CA VAL A 453 17.97 -13.80 13.04
C VAL A 453 18.76 -12.71 13.78
N ASN A 454 18.10 -11.81 14.49
CA ASN A 454 18.72 -10.72 15.27
C ASN A 454 18.87 -11.04 16.78
N GLY A 455 18.75 -12.30 17.18
CA GLY A 455 18.81 -12.71 18.58
C GLY A 455 17.47 -12.67 19.31
N GLY A 456 16.35 -12.62 18.57
CA GLY A 456 14.99 -12.70 19.10
C GLY A 456 14.35 -11.36 19.43
N ASN A 457 15.00 -10.23 19.15
CA ASN A 457 14.41 -8.91 19.40
C ASN A 457 13.35 -8.58 18.34
N ARG A 458 12.12 -8.41 18.76
CA ARG A 458 11.03 -7.99 17.91
C ARG A 458 10.95 -6.46 17.89
N TYR A 459 11.39 -5.87 16.80
CA TYR A 459 11.27 -4.42 16.60
C TYR A 459 9.90 -4.03 16.07
N LYS A 460 9.42 -2.86 16.49
CA LYS A 460 8.32 -2.16 15.85
C LYS A 460 8.75 -1.78 14.44
N THR A 461 7.95 -2.16 13.45
CA THR A 461 8.23 -1.74 12.08
C THR A 461 7.83 -0.28 11.90
N HIS A 462 8.61 0.47 11.13
CA HIS A 462 8.35 1.88 10.89
C HIS A 462 8.88 2.35 9.54
N ILE A 463 8.24 3.39 9.01
CA ILE A 463 8.65 4.04 7.77
C ILE A 463 9.15 5.48 7.98
N LEU A 464 8.86 6.11 9.12
CA LEU A 464 9.39 7.44 9.42
C LEU A 464 10.80 7.33 9.97
N LYS A 465 11.77 7.93 9.30
CA LYS A 465 13.15 8.02 9.76
C LYS A 465 13.39 9.26 10.59
N SER A 466 13.03 10.42 10.06
CA SER A 466 13.16 11.69 10.77
C SER A 466 12.24 12.76 10.16
N VAL A 467 11.99 13.81 10.93
CA VAL A 467 11.33 15.02 10.44
C VAL A 467 12.29 16.20 10.60
N LYS A 468 12.46 16.95 9.51
CA LYS A 468 13.25 18.18 9.47
C LYS A 468 12.35 19.40 9.35
N SER A 469 12.82 20.56 9.81
CA SER A 469 12.20 21.84 9.49
C SER A 469 12.15 22.05 7.97
N TYR A 470 11.27 22.94 7.51
CA TYR A 470 11.11 23.26 6.10
C TYR A 470 12.43 23.56 5.39
N ASP A 471 13.30 24.31 6.05
CA ASP A 471 14.62 24.73 5.55
C ASP A 471 15.76 23.73 5.84
N TYR A 472 15.43 22.56 6.38
CA TYR A 472 16.37 21.51 6.81
C TYR A 472 17.35 21.93 7.93
N SER A 473 17.20 23.11 8.53
CA SER A 473 18.12 23.63 9.55
C SER A 473 18.02 22.90 10.89
N GLN A 474 16.84 22.32 11.21
CA GLN A 474 16.58 21.64 12.47
C GLN A 474 16.00 20.25 12.26
N THR A 475 16.36 19.34 13.17
CA THR A 475 15.70 18.04 13.29
C THR A 475 14.57 18.18 14.33
N LEU A 476 13.32 18.03 13.87
CA LEU A 476 12.14 18.14 14.73
C LEU A 476 11.82 16.81 15.42
N PHE A 477 12.11 15.70 14.72
CA PHE A 477 11.92 14.34 15.21
C PHE A 477 12.98 13.43 14.61
N ASP A 478 13.43 12.44 15.39
CA ASP A 478 14.35 11.41 14.94
C ASP A 478 13.89 10.06 15.50
N SER A 479 13.59 9.11 14.61
CA SER A 479 13.08 7.79 14.98
C SER A 479 14.19 6.97 15.62
N LYS A 480 13.80 6.14 16.57
CA LYS A 480 14.71 5.18 17.21
C LYS A 480 14.12 3.79 17.12
N ALA A 481 14.99 2.80 16.97
CA ALA A 481 14.58 1.41 17.03
C ALA A 481 13.86 1.11 18.36
N GLU A 482 12.60 0.69 18.28
CA GLU A 482 11.75 0.36 19.42
C GLU A 482 11.58 -1.15 19.52
N VAL A 483 12.00 -1.75 20.63
CA VAL A 483 11.82 -3.18 20.88
C VAL A 483 10.46 -3.42 21.50
N MET A 484 9.54 -4.08 20.78
CA MET A 484 8.21 -4.46 21.26
C MET A 484 8.21 -5.73 22.12
N GLY A 485 9.24 -6.56 22.01
CA GLY A 485 9.35 -7.80 22.75
C GLY A 485 10.57 -8.62 22.34
N ASN A 486 10.72 -9.78 22.97
CA ASN A 486 11.77 -10.73 22.63
C ASN A 486 11.20 -12.14 22.52
N ALA A 487 11.57 -12.87 21.48
CA ALA A 487 11.08 -14.23 21.23
C ALA A 487 11.56 -15.25 22.27
N GLY A 488 12.58 -14.90 23.09
CA GLY A 488 13.09 -15.74 24.16
C GLY A 488 13.77 -17.01 23.66
N LEU A 489 14.51 -16.91 22.56
CA LEU A 489 15.21 -18.02 21.94
C LEU A 489 16.63 -18.15 22.48
N SER A 490 17.05 -19.39 22.73
CA SER A 490 18.46 -19.67 22.95
C SER A 490 19.28 -19.49 21.68
N GLN A 491 20.52 -19.04 21.79
CA GLN A 491 21.41 -18.91 20.63
C GLN A 491 21.53 -20.23 19.87
N LYS A 492 21.56 -21.36 20.60
CA LYS A 492 21.58 -22.70 20.00
C LYS A 492 20.39 -22.96 19.08
N THR A 493 19.18 -22.60 19.50
CA THR A 493 17.96 -22.72 18.67
C THR A 493 18.06 -21.85 17.43
N VAL A 494 18.48 -20.60 17.57
CA VAL A 494 18.69 -19.68 16.44
C VAL A 494 19.70 -20.27 15.44
N ASP A 495 20.85 -20.77 15.92
CA ASP A 495 21.88 -21.33 15.06
C ASP A 495 21.40 -22.57 14.31
N ILE A 496 20.65 -23.47 14.96
CA ILE A 496 20.08 -24.67 14.34
C ILE A 496 19.10 -24.27 13.21
N ILE A 497 18.22 -23.31 13.47
CA ILE A 497 17.24 -22.88 12.47
C ILE A 497 17.94 -22.14 11.32
N LYS A 498 18.86 -21.23 11.61
CA LYS A 498 19.66 -20.54 10.59
C LYS A 498 20.41 -21.53 9.71
N LYS A 499 21.02 -22.57 10.29
CA LYS A 499 21.70 -23.66 9.56
C LYS A 499 20.75 -24.41 8.64
N GLY A 500 19.52 -24.68 9.09
CA GLY A 500 18.47 -25.27 8.26
C GLY A 500 18.07 -24.35 7.09
N MET A 501 17.92 -23.05 7.34
CA MET A 501 17.61 -22.05 6.31
C MET A 501 18.75 -21.88 5.28
N LEU A 502 20.03 -21.92 5.71
CA LEU A 502 21.18 -21.93 4.81
C LEU A 502 21.16 -23.16 3.91
N ALA A 503 20.91 -24.33 4.49
CA ALA A 503 20.83 -25.58 3.75
C ALA A 503 19.72 -25.58 2.68
N VAL A 504 18.60 -24.84 2.89
CA VAL A 504 17.58 -24.63 1.85
C VAL A 504 18.15 -23.90 0.64
N SER A 505 19.00 -22.90 0.86
CA SER A 505 19.64 -22.10 -0.20
C SER A 505 20.78 -22.82 -0.89
N GLU A 506 21.56 -23.63 -0.16
CA GLU A 506 22.75 -24.32 -0.71
C GLU A 506 22.40 -25.63 -1.44
N SER A 507 21.48 -26.43 -0.90
CA SER A 507 21.20 -27.78 -1.41
C SER A 507 19.71 -28.20 -1.29
N GLY A 508 18.83 -27.28 -0.93
CA GLY A 508 17.40 -27.50 -0.77
C GLY A 508 16.56 -26.91 -1.90
N SER A 509 15.33 -26.52 -1.57
CA SER A 509 14.35 -26.04 -2.53
C SER A 509 14.67 -24.69 -3.19
N ALA A 510 15.63 -23.92 -2.66
CA ALA A 510 16.10 -22.66 -3.25
C ALA A 510 17.52 -22.75 -3.84
N ALA A 511 18.11 -23.94 -3.92
CA ALA A 511 19.48 -24.12 -4.41
C ALA A 511 19.70 -23.62 -5.84
N ALA A 512 18.71 -23.79 -6.73
CA ALA A 512 18.78 -23.29 -8.10
C ALA A 512 18.94 -21.75 -8.18
N ILE A 513 18.58 -21.03 -7.10
CA ILE A 513 18.60 -19.56 -7.04
C ILE A 513 19.90 -19.08 -6.35
N PHE A 514 20.28 -19.72 -5.26
CA PHE A 514 21.28 -19.20 -4.32
C PHE A 514 22.55 -20.05 -4.15
N ALA A 515 22.63 -21.29 -4.67
CA ALA A 515 23.80 -22.14 -4.44
C ALA A 515 25.13 -21.52 -4.91
N ASN A 516 25.09 -20.72 -5.97
CA ASN A 516 26.25 -20.01 -6.52
C ASN A 516 26.16 -18.48 -6.31
N TYR A 517 25.30 -18.03 -5.40
CA TYR A 517 25.16 -16.61 -5.13
C TYR A 517 26.33 -16.12 -4.29
N PRO A 518 26.92 -14.93 -4.58
CA PRO A 518 28.16 -14.50 -3.93
C PRO A 518 28.01 -14.24 -2.43
N ILE A 519 26.77 -13.98 -1.97
CA ILE A 519 26.45 -13.77 -0.56
C ILE A 519 25.64 -14.95 -0.05
N LYS A 520 26.02 -15.52 1.09
CA LYS A 520 25.26 -16.60 1.71
C LYS A 520 23.91 -16.10 2.19
N VAL A 521 22.84 -16.75 1.78
CA VAL A 521 21.45 -16.42 2.09
C VAL A 521 20.83 -17.55 2.90
N GLY A 522 20.19 -17.23 4.01
CA GLY A 522 19.28 -18.15 4.68
C GLY A 522 17.89 -18.00 4.14
N SER A 523 17.20 -19.07 3.71
CA SER A 523 15.88 -18.96 3.10
C SER A 523 14.92 -20.07 3.49
N LYS A 524 13.64 -19.86 3.20
CA LYS A 524 12.60 -20.89 3.28
C LYS A 524 11.52 -20.64 2.24
N THR A 525 11.24 -21.68 1.45
CA THR A 525 10.13 -21.69 0.50
C THR A 525 8.84 -22.14 1.19
N GLY A 526 7.74 -21.54 0.82
CA GLY A 526 6.37 -21.91 1.20
C GLY A 526 5.50 -22.11 -0.03
N THR A 527 4.55 -23.00 0.09
CA THR A 527 3.48 -23.21 -0.88
C THR A 527 2.21 -23.38 -0.08
N ALA A 528 1.23 -22.52 -0.30
CA ALA A 528 -0.03 -22.53 0.41
C ALA A 528 -1.18 -22.85 -0.55
N GLN A 529 -1.93 -23.89 -0.25
CA GLN A 529 -3.07 -24.29 -1.08
C GLN A 529 -4.24 -23.33 -0.84
N THR A 530 -4.87 -22.85 -1.92
CA THR A 530 -5.95 -21.83 -1.84
C THR A 530 -7.36 -22.43 -1.94
N GLY A 531 -7.49 -23.75 -2.00
CA GLY A 531 -8.77 -24.43 -2.22
C GLY A 531 -9.35 -24.27 -3.63
N ARG A 532 -8.97 -23.25 -4.38
CA ARG A 532 -9.35 -23.03 -5.78
C ARG A 532 -8.18 -22.45 -6.57
N GLY A 533 -7.90 -23.01 -7.76
CA GLY A 533 -6.80 -22.57 -8.62
C GLY A 533 -5.42 -22.99 -8.10
N SER A 534 -4.38 -22.32 -8.59
CA SER A 534 -3.00 -22.61 -8.22
C SER A 534 -2.70 -22.15 -6.80
N ALA A 535 -1.73 -22.80 -6.15
CA ALA A 535 -1.30 -22.43 -4.79
C ALA A 535 -0.58 -21.07 -4.77
N ASN A 536 -0.63 -20.37 -3.64
CA ASN A 536 0.20 -19.19 -3.42
C ASN A 536 1.67 -19.60 -3.21
N GLY A 537 2.56 -18.88 -3.86
CA GLY A 537 4.00 -18.98 -3.60
C GLY A 537 4.39 -18.04 -2.47
N ILE A 538 5.12 -18.56 -1.47
CA ILE A 538 5.68 -17.77 -0.37
C ILE A 538 7.18 -18.01 -0.32
N PHE A 539 7.94 -16.97 -0.09
CA PHE A 539 9.38 -17.06 0.08
C PHE A 539 9.82 -16.07 1.16
N VAL A 540 10.58 -16.56 2.13
CA VAL A 540 11.20 -15.71 3.14
C VAL A 540 12.69 -15.99 3.21
N SER A 541 13.47 -14.95 3.48
CA SER A 541 14.91 -15.06 3.52
C SER A 541 15.55 -13.92 4.30
N PHE A 542 16.85 -14.08 4.59
CA PHE A 542 17.68 -13.04 5.17
C PHE A 542 19.10 -13.12 4.60
N ALA A 543 19.78 -12.02 4.58
CA ALA A 543 21.18 -11.91 4.14
C ALA A 543 21.89 -10.72 4.81
N PRO A 544 23.25 -10.79 4.94
CA PRO A 544 24.11 -11.96 4.80
C PRO A 544 23.84 -12.99 5.90
N TYR A 545 24.19 -14.26 5.67
CA TYR A 545 23.98 -15.33 6.66
C TYR A 545 24.74 -15.12 7.98
N ASP A 546 26.02 -14.75 7.86
CA ASP A 546 26.91 -14.64 9.02
C ASP A 546 26.56 -13.42 9.89
N ASN A 547 26.24 -12.28 9.27
CA ASN A 547 25.83 -11.04 9.94
C ASN A 547 24.55 -10.50 9.26
N PRO A 548 23.35 -10.94 9.65
CA PRO A 548 22.11 -10.53 9.01
C PRO A 548 21.90 -9.01 9.05
N GLU A 549 21.66 -8.43 7.89
CA GLU A 549 21.34 -7.02 7.71
C GLU A 549 19.87 -6.83 7.34
N ILE A 550 19.39 -7.58 6.36
CA ILE A 550 18.01 -7.47 5.88
C ILE A 550 17.27 -8.81 5.86
N ALA A 551 15.99 -8.72 6.15
CA ALA A 551 15.02 -9.81 5.98
C ALA A 551 14.06 -9.47 4.84
N VAL A 552 13.79 -10.47 3.99
CA VAL A 552 12.92 -10.33 2.82
C VAL A 552 11.78 -11.34 2.88
N ALA A 553 10.55 -10.88 2.70
CA ALA A 553 9.38 -11.74 2.49
C ALA A 553 8.74 -11.42 1.14
N VAL A 554 8.46 -12.47 0.37
CA VAL A 554 7.79 -12.37 -0.94
C VAL A 554 6.59 -13.30 -0.96
N ILE A 555 5.46 -12.80 -1.41
CA ILE A 555 4.24 -13.58 -1.66
C ILE A 555 3.76 -13.27 -3.07
N VAL A 556 3.40 -14.32 -3.82
CA VAL A 556 2.72 -14.18 -5.12
C VAL A 556 1.51 -15.10 -5.14
N GLU A 557 0.37 -14.49 -5.36
CA GLU A 557 -0.92 -15.18 -5.42
C GLU A 557 -0.94 -16.13 -6.61
N ARG A 558 -1.30 -17.40 -6.38
CA ARG A 558 -1.44 -18.44 -7.41
C ARG A 558 -0.19 -18.68 -8.29
N ALA A 559 1.00 -18.42 -7.73
CA ALA A 559 2.26 -18.70 -8.44
C ALA A 559 2.63 -20.19 -8.49
N GLY A 560 1.90 -21.03 -7.77
CA GLY A 560 2.13 -22.47 -7.69
C GLY A 560 3.12 -22.85 -6.61
N LYS A 561 4.41 -22.55 -6.75
CA LYS A 561 5.46 -22.95 -5.79
C LYS A 561 6.30 -21.76 -5.33
N GLY A 562 6.62 -21.70 -4.04
CA GLY A 562 7.49 -20.66 -3.47
C GLY A 562 8.90 -20.63 -4.09
N SER A 563 9.43 -21.76 -4.56
CA SER A 563 10.72 -21.80 -5.27
C SER A 563 10.73 -21.02 -6.59
N ARG A 564 9.57 -20.77 -7.20
CA ARG A 564 9.49 -19.99 -8.43
C ARG A 564 9.68 -18.49 -8.22
N ILE A 565 9.33 -18.00 -7.02
CA ILE A 565 9.34 -16.56 -6.70
C ILE A 565 10.57 -16.12 -5.91
N GLY A 566 11.42 -17.04 -5.48
CA GLY A 566 12.65 -16.70 -4.75
C GLY A 566 13.64 -15.84 -5.57
N VAL A 567 13.52 -15.83 -6.90
CA VAL A 567 14.29 -14.94 -7.79
C VAL A 567 13.98 -13.46 -7.47
N ILE A 568 12.76 -13.12 -7.08
CA ILE A 568 12.39 -11.76 -6.66
C ILE A 568 13.27 -11.32 -5.46
N ALA A 569 13.45 -12.20 -4.47
CA ALA A 569 14.32 -11.90 -3.34
C ALA A 569 15.80 -11.77 -3.77
N ARG A 570 16.27 -12.55 -4.75
CA ARG A 570 17.62 -12.41 -5.30
C ARG A 570 17.81 -11.06 -5.98
N ASP A 571 16.87 -10.64 -6.80
CA ASP A 571 16.94 -9.34 -7.50
C ASP A 571 16.93 -8.17 -6.49
N ILE A 572 16.21 -8.32 -5.37
CA ILE A 572 16.24 -7.37 -4.25
C ILE A 572 17.62 -7.35 -3.58
N TYR A 573 18.24 -8.53 -3.34
CA TYR A 573 19.60 -8.61 -2.78
C TYR A 573 20.64 -8.04 -3.74
N ASP A 574 20.50 -8.28 -5.05
CA ASP A 574 21.36 -7.69 -6.07
C ASP A 574 21.36 -6.16 -5.99
N ALA A 575 20.17 -5.56 -5.82
CA ALA A 575 20.03 -4.11 -5.66
C ALA A 575 20.60 -3.62 -4.31
N TYR A 576 20.33 -4.30 -3.20
CA TYR A 576 20.79 -3.89 -1.88
C TYR A 576 22.31 -3.96 -1.77
N PHE A 577 22.92 -5.08 -2.18
CA PHE A 577 24.36 -5.30 -2.10
C PHE A 577 25.12 -4.76 -3.32
N ARG A 578 24.46 -4.15 -4.28
CA ARG A 578 25.04 -3.57 -5.51
C ARG A 578 25.92 -4.56 -6.29
N ILE A 579 25.48 -5.82 -6.37
CA ILE A 579 26.26 -6.91 -6.97
C ILE A 579 26.50 -6.70 -8.47
N ASN A 580 25.55 -6.05 -9.17
CA ASN A 580 25.61 -5.76 -10.60
C ASN A 580 25.91 -4.30 -10.92
N ASP A 581 26.17 -3.46 -9.93
CA ASP A 581 26.67 -2.10 -10.17
C ASP A 581 28.11 -2.22 -10.71
N SER A 582 28.21 -2.51 -12.01
CA SER A 582 29.37 -2.07 -12.76
C SER A 582 29.42 -0.57 -12.54
N LEU A 583 30.50 -0.11 -11.89
CA LEU A 583 30.82 1.25 -11.57
C LEU A 583 30.59 2.17 -12.78
N GLU A 584 29.37 2.54 -13.08
CA GLU A 584 29.09 3.81 -13.72
C GLU A 584 29.54 4.84 -12.69
N LYS A 585 30.72 5.38 -12.93
CA LYS A 585 31.18 6.58 -12.24
C LYS A 585 30.06 7.59 -12.41
N VAL A 586 29.29 7.79 -11.35
CA VAL A 586 28.48 9.00 -11.20
C VAL A 586 29.49 10.12 -11.16
N THR A 587 29.74 10.73 -12.31
CA THR A 587 30.35 12.05 -12.36
C THR A 587 29.39 12.95 -11.60
N PRO A 588 29.83 13.58 -10.50
CA PRO A 588 28.97 14.55 -9.82
C PRO A 588 28.72 15.69 -10.82
N GLU A 589 27.50 15.77 -11.35
CA GLU A 589 27.01 16.97 -12.01
C GLU A 589 26.76 18.05 -10.95
N ASN A 590 27.83 18.53 -10.34
CA ASN A 590 27.86 19.73 -9.54
C ASN A 590 28.88 20.68 -10.17
N GLU A 591 28.66 21.06 -11.42
CA GLU A 591 29.19 22.34 -11.91
C GLU A 591 28.14 23.41 -11.61
N LEU A 592 28.37 24.17 -10.55
CA LEU A 592 27.74 25.47 -10.34
C LEU A 592 27.99 26.28 -11.59
N ILE A 593 26.94 26.54 -12.36
CA ILE A 593 26.98 27.54 -13.43
C ILE A 593 27.15 28.89 -12.72
N ASN A 594 28.34 29.48 -12.86
CA ASN A 594 28.65 30.88 -12.49
C ASN A 594 27.86 31.87 -13.35
#